data_b5bde3f7103c152031d8167370575723
#
_entry.id   b5bde3f7103c152031d8167370575723
#
_cell.length_a   1.000
_cell.length_b   1.000
_cell.length_c   1.000
_cell.angle_alpha   90.00
_cell.angle_beta   90.00
_cell.angle_gamma   90.00
#
_symmetry.space_group_name_H-M   'P 1'
#
loop_
_entity.id
_entity.type
_entity.pdbx_description
1 polymer ?
#
loop_
_entity_poly.entity_id
_entity_poly.type
_entity_poly.pdbx_seq_one_letter_code
_entity_poly.pdbx_strand_id
1 'polypeptide(L)'
;YLDTGKSGVERYTNAIEYKYSVSPQIYKENKDSIRQVNPDQSFSAMGLGSSISTNSMMSSMMSTDVFYEMPESSKLYENQYEVEKGHWPERYNECVVVLTSNGGMSDFMLYTLGLRDPLELDEMIQSFMKEENVTTPDDLGTYSYDDIIGTKFKLVNSSDYYEYDSQYQVWKDKTDNEDYMKSLVANGEDLTVVGIVKPAEDAKASSLSPGIAYPTSLTKHVAEQADRKSV
;
A
#
# COMPACT_ATOMS: atom_id res chain seq x y z
N TYR A 1 -4.38 -24.21 -18.37
CA TYR A 1 -4.52 -24.26 -19.83
C TYR A 1 -3.76 -23.11 -20.49
N LEU A 2 -3.85 -21.90 -19.98
CA LEU A 2 -3.10 -20.74 -20.46
C LEU A 2 -1.59 -20.90 -20.21
N ASP A 3 -1.19 -21.41 -19.03
CA ASP A 3 0.22 -21.60 -18.64
C ASP A 3 0.89 -22.81 -19.30
N THR A 4 0.14 -23.66 -19.99
CA THR A 4 0.70 -24.87 -20.61
C THR A 4 1.18 -24.69 -22.05
N GLY A 5 1.09 -23.46 -22.59
CA GLY A 5 1.44 -23.18 -23.98
C GLY A 5 0.55 -23.84 -25.02
N LYS A 6 -0.57 -24.43 -24.58
CA LYS A 6 -1.51 -25.16 -25.46
C LYS A 6 -2.61 -24.29 -26.04
N SER A 7 -2.78 -23.08 -25.51
CA SER A 7 -3.82 -22.15 -25.93
C SER A 7 -3.50 -21.45 -27.25
N GLY A 8 -2.20 -21.29 -27.58
CA GLY A 8 -1.72 -20.50 -28.69
C GLY A 8 -1.87 -18.97 -28.49
N VAL A 9 -2.40 -18.54 -27.33
CA VAL A 9 -2.60 -17.13 -26.97
C VAL A 9 -1.26 -16.43 -26.78
N GLU A 10 -0.23 -17.15 -26.36
CA GLU A 10 1.12 -16.63 -26.09
C GLU A 10 1.75 -15.96 -27.32
N ARG A 11 1.29 -16.31 -28.54
CA ARG A 11 1.75 -15.68 -29.79
C ARG A 11 1.21 -14.27 -29.99
N TYR A 12 0.15 -13.91 -29.28
CA TYR A 12 -0.60 -12.66 -29.46
C TYR A 12 -0.60 -11.79 -28.21
N THR A 13 0.05 -12.22 -27.13
CA THR A 13 0.11 -11.52 -25.85
C THR A 13 1.55 -11.25 -25.43
N ASN A 14 1.81 -10.10 -24.84
CA ASN A 14 3.11 -9.75 -24.28
C ASN A 14 3.29 -10.35 -22.87
N ALA A 15 2.19 -10.47 -22.12
CA ALA A 15 2.14 -11.07 -20.79
C ALA A 15 0.73 -11.57 -20.47
N ILE A 16 0.64 -12.51 -19.52
CA ILE A 16 -0.61 -12.95 -18.90
C ILE A 16 -0.44 -12.67 -17.42
N GLU A 17 -1.30 -11.80 -16.88
CA GLU A 17 -1.25 -11.38 -15.49
C GLU A 17 -2.38 -12.03 -14.70
N TYR A 18 -2.06 -12.62 -13.54
CA TYR A 18 -3.02 -13.16 -12.60
C TYR A 18 -3.16 -12.23 -11.41
N LYS A 19 -4.37 -11.81 -11.10
CA LYS A 19 -4.64 -11.00 -9.93
C LYS A 19 -5.27 -11.85 -8.83
N TYR A 20 -4.74 -11.71 -7.64
CA TYR A 20 -5.28 -12.33 -6.43
C TYR A 20 -6.17 -11.32 -5.71
N SER A 21 -7.33 -11.79 -5.21
CA SER A 21 -8.24 -10.95 -4.40
C SER A 21 -7.77 -10.91 -2.93
N VAL A 22 -6.50 -10.57 -2.73
CA VAL A 22 -5.88 -10.45 -1.41
C VAL A 22 -5.23 -9.07 -1.33
N SER A 23 -5.53 -8.34 -0.26
CA SER A 23 -4.92 -7.04 0.02
C SER A 23 -3.91 -7.20 1.16
N PRO A 24 -2.62 -6.94 0.94
CA PRO A 24 -1.62 -6.93 2.00
C PRO A 24 -1.99 -5.95 3.11
N GLN A 25 -1.91 -6.37 4.37
CA GLN A 25 -2.16 -5.50 5.51
C GLN A 25 -0.85 -4.82 5.89
N ILE A 26 -0.72 -3.55 5.53
CA ILE A 26 0.52 -2.78 5.69
C ILE A 26 0.29 -1.69 6.72
N TYR A 27 1.21 -1.60 7.68
CA TYR A 27 1.19 -0.63 8.77
C TYR A 27 2.43 0.25 8.75
N LYS A 28 2.26 1.50 9.15
CA LYS A 28 3.35 2.40 9.52
C LYS A 28 3.42 2.50 11.03
N GLU A 29 4.60 2.24 11.59
CA GLU A 29 4.88 2.50 13.00
C GLU A 29 5.36 3.94 13.17
N ASN A 30 4.80 4.62 14.13
CA ASN A 30 5.29 5.87 14.70
C ASN A 30 5.71 5.60 16.15
N LYS A 31 6.38 6.57 16.81
CA LYS A 31 6.93 6.37 18.16
C LYS A 31 5.95 5.80 19.18
N ASP A 32 4.69 6.22 19.12
CA ASP A 32 3.67 5.87 20.13
C ASP A 32 2.39 5.28 19.50
N SER A 33 2.32 5.19 18.19
CA SER A 33 1.12 4.75 17.46
C SER A 33 1.46 3.86 16.28
N ILE A 34 0.48 3.08 15.87
CA ILE A 34 0.50 2.32 14.64
C ILE A 34 -0.64 2.85 13.74
N ARG A 35 -0.41 2.91 12.44
CA ARG A 35 -1.43 3.29 11.47
C ARG A 35 -1.45 2.29 10.33
N GLN A 36 -2.63 1.77 10.02
CA GLN A 36 -2.81 0.98 8.82
C GLN A 36 -2.79 1.92 7.61
N VAL A 37 -1.90 1.64 6.66
CA VAL A 37 -1.70 2.44 5.44
C VAL A 37 -2.08 1.69 4.18
N ASN A 38 -2.36 0.40 4.29
CA ASN A 38 -2.95 -0.42 3.23
C ASN A 38 -3.75 -1.60 3.82
N PRO A 39 -4.99 -1.82 3.45
CA PRO A 39 -5.89 -0.81 2.87
C PRO A 39 -5.98 0.42 3.79
N ASP A 40 -6.01 1.62 3.22
CA ASP A 40 -6.13 2.81 4.06
C ASP A 40 -7.52 2.88 4.71
N GLN A 41 -7.52 3.11 6.03
CA GLN A 41 -8.75 3.17 6.82
C GLN A 41 -9.01 4.56 7.40
N SER A 42 -8.33 5.59 6.93
CA SER A 42 -8.44 6.95 7.46
C SER A 42 -9.88 7.44 7.53
N PHE A 43 -10.66 7.22 6.48
CA PHE A 43 -12.08 7.58 6.46
C PHE A 43 -12.97 6.62 7.25
N SER A 44 -12.64 5.33 7.28
CA SER A 44 -13.40 4.32 8.05
C SER A 44 -13.27 4.54 9.55
N ALA A 45 -12.08 4.88 10.03
CA ALA A 45 -11.82 5.20 11.44
C ALA A 45 -12.61 6.42 11.92
N MET A 46 -13.00 7.30 11.02
CA MET A 46 -13.84 8.49 11.31
C MET A 46 -15.34 8.23 11.15
N GLY A 47 -15.77 6.98 10.97
CA GLY A 47 -17.18 6.60 10.87
C GLY A 47 -17.80 6.75 9.47
N LEU A 48 -17.00 7.04 8.45
CA LEU A 48 -17.48 7.23 7.07
C LEU A 48 -17.46 5.94 6.22
N GLY A 49 -16.85 4.89 6.72
CA GLY A 49 -16.61 3.66 5.94
C GLY A 49 -17.89 3.04 5.36
N SER A 50 -18.99 3.05 6.10
CA SER A 50 -20.27 2.47 5.66
C SER A 50 -21.03 3.34 4.65
N SER A 51 -20.84 4.65 4.68
CA SER A 51 -21.53 5.60 3.78
C SER A 51 -20.84 5.73 2.42
N ILE A 52 -19.52 5.55 2.39
CA ILE A 52 -18.68 5.65 1.18
C ILE A 52 -18.74 4.35 0.38
N SER A 53 -18.80 3.19 1.05
CA SER A 53 -18.83 1.88 0.39
C SER A 53 -20.05 1.63 -0.49
N THR A 54 -21.14 2.38 -0.30
CA THR A 54 -22.38 2.24 -1.11
C THR A 54 -22.32 2.97 -2.45
N ASN A 55 -21.34 3.87 -2.66
CA ASN A 55 -21.19 4.60 -3.91
C ASN A 55 -19.76 4.45 -4.45
N SER A 56 -19.57 3.52 -5.38
CA SER A 56 -18.26 3.17 -5.93
C SER A 56 -17.51 4.36 -6.57
N MET A 57 -18.24 5.33 -7.12
CA MET A 57 -17.64 6.54 -7.70
C MET A 57 -17.09 7.45 -6.61
N MET A 58 -17.82 7.63 -5.50
CA MET A 58 -17.40 8.44 -4.37
C MET A 58 -16.21 7.80 -3.64
N SER A 59 -16.23 6.47 -3.47
CA SER A 59 -15.11 5.70 -2.90
C SER A 59 -13.83 5.87 -3.72
N SER A 60 -13.91 5.82 -5.05
CA SER A 60 -12.74 6.02 -5.92
C SER A 60 -12.20 7.46 -5.89
N MET A 61 -13.06 8.45 -5.70
CA MET A 61 -12.63 9.86 -5.61
C MET A 61 -12.03 10.22 -4.24
N MET A 62 -12.41 9.48 -3.19
CA MET A 62 -11.97 9.71 -1.81
C MET A 62 -10.98 8.64 -1.32
N SER A 63 -10.48 7.76 -2.20
CA SER A 63 -9.46 6.79 -1.82
C SER A 63 -8.15 7.50 -1.53
N THR A 64 -7.64 7.27 -0.32
CA THR A 64 -6.31 7.69 0.12
C THR A 64 -5.28 6.58 -0.06
N ASP A 65 -5.69 5.46 -0.67
CA ASP A 65 -4.80 4.33 -0.95
C ASP A 65 -3.68 4.76 -1.90
N VAL A 66 -2.46 4.62 -1.42
CA VAL A 66 -1.25 4.92 -2.19
C VAL A 66 -0.50 3.65 -2.60
N PHE A 67 -0.82 2.51 -1.97
CA PHE A 67 -0.22 1.22 -2.30
C PHE A 67 -0.98 0.51 -3.41
N TYR A 68 -0.24 -0.11 -4.32
CA TYR A 68 -0.82 -0.98 -5.34
C TYR A 68 0.17 -2.04 -5.83
N GLU A 69 -0.38 -3.13 -6.35
CA GLU A 69 0.39 -4.21 -6.95
C GLU A 69 0.81 -3.82 -8.37
N MET A 70 2.11 -3.94 -8.66
CA MET A 70 2.61 -3.77 -10.03
C MET A 70 2.51 -5.06 -10.83
N PRO A 71 2.50 -4.97 -12.18
CA PRO A 71 2.49 -6.16 -13.03
C PRO A 71 3.63 -7.12 -12.71
N GLU A 72 3.39 -8.43 -12.82
CA GLU A 72 4.43 -9.45 -12.59
C GLU A 72 5.55 -9.38 -13.63
N SER A 73 5.18 -9.07 -14.88
CA SER A 73 6.16 -8.96 -15.96
C SER A 73 6.79 -7.57 -16.03
N SER A 74 8.08 -7.48 -15.71
CA SER A 74 8.85 -6.23 -15.77
C SER A 74 8.89 -5.62 -17.18
N LYS A 75 8.68 -6.42 -18.23
CA LYS A 75 8.58 -5.96 -19.62
C LYS A 75 7.44 -4.97 -19.86
N LEU A 76 6.44 -4.95 -18.97
CA LEU A 76 5.28 -4.07 -19.08
C LEU A 76 5.57 -2.65 -18.55
N TYR A 77 6.63 -2.45 -17.76
CA TYR A 77 6.89 -1.16 -17.13
C TYR A 77 8.35 -0.70 -17.14
N GLU A 78 9.36 -1.56 -16.96
CA GLU A 78 10.75 -1.13 -16.74
C GLU A 78 11.29 -0.15 -17.79
N ASN A 79 10.96 -0.35 -19.05
CA ASN A 79 11.42 0.50 -20.16
C ASN A 79 10.65 1.84 -20.29
N GLN A 80 9.66 2.07 -19.44
CA GLN A 80 8.86 3.30 -19.41
C GLN A 80 9.25 4.22 -18.26
N TYR A 81 10.16 3.78 -17.39
CA TYR A 81 10.55 4.50 -16.17
C TYR A 81 12.06 4.61 -16.05
N GLU A 82 12.49 5.71 -15.48
CA GLU A 82 13.86 5.94 -15.03
C GLU A 82 13.94 5.70 -13.52
N VAL A 83 15.02 5.02 -13.08
CA VAL A 83 15.31 4.84 -11.66
C VAL A 83 16.09 6.06 -11.18
N GLU A 84 15.44 6.90 -10.41
CA GLU A 84 16.04 8.12 -9.84
C GLU A 84 16.99 7.79 -8.68
N LYS A 85 16.62 6.78 -7.87
CA LYS A 85 17.41 6.31 -6.72
C LYS A 85 17.12 4.85 -6.43
N GLY A 86 18.10 4.09 -5.99
CA GLY A 86 17.94 2.69 -5.59
C GLY A 86 17.78 1.73 -6.77
N HIS A 87 16.84 0.81 -6.67
CA HIS A 87 16.61 -0.24 -7.68
C HIS A 87 15.14 -0.70 -7.67
N TRP A 88 14.73 -1.46 -8.68
CA TRP A 88 13.45 -2.16 -8.69
C TRP A 88 13.41 -3.25 -7.62
N PRO A 89 12.21 -3.62 -7.07
CA PRO A 89 12.09 -4.69 -6.10
C PRO A 89 12.61 -6.02 -6.64
N GLU A 90 13.46 -6.67 -5.88
CA GLU A 90 14.01 -8.01 -6.17
C GLU A 90 13.41 -9.08 -5.26
N ARG A 91 12.81 -8.64 -4.13
CA ARG A 91 12.20 -9.51 -3.12
C ARG A 91 10.76 -9.12 -2.89
N TYR A 92 9.97 -10.06 -2.36
CA TYR A 92 8.55 -9.82 -2.05
C TYR A 92 8.34 -8.68 -1.04
N ASN A 93 9.28 -8.46 -0.13
CA ASN A 93 9.22 -7.47 0.92
C ASN A 93 9.93 -6.14 0.58
N GLU A 94 10.00 -5.83 -0.69
CA GLU A 94 10.54 -4.60 -1.23
C GLU A 94 9.46 -3.87 -2.03
N CYS A 95 9.49 -2.53 -2.02
CA CYS A 95 8.59 -1.69 -2.81
C CYS A 95 9.33 -0.49 -3.39
N VAL A 96 8.71 0.16 -4.38
CA VAL A 96 9.23 1.37 -5.00
C VAL A 96 8.22 2.51 -4.90
N VAL A 97 8.73 3.73 -4.76
CA VAL A 97 7.95 4.95 -4.92
C VAL A 97 7.93 5.32 -6.40
N VAL A 98 6.74 5.46 -6.96
CA VAL A 98 6.50 5.91 -8.33
C VAL A 98 6.09 7.37 -8.28
N LEU A 99 6.92 8.23 -8.83
CA LEU A 99 6.67 9.67 -8.91
C LEU A 99 5.83 10.01 -10.15
N THR A 100 5.25 11.19 -10.15
CA THR A 100 4.67 11.78 -11.36
C THR A 100 5.76 12.14 -12.38
N SER A 101 5.41 12.44 -13.63
CA SER A 101 6.38 12.81 -14.68
C SER A 101 7.19 14.06 -14.36
N ASN A 102 6.66 14.95 -13.51
CA ASN A 102 7.37 16.14 -13.04
C ASN A 102 8.15 15.92 -11.73
N GLY A 103 8.29 14.65 -11.29
CA GLY A 103 9.03 14.29 -10.08
C GLY A 103 8.28 14.55 -8.77
N GLY A 104 6.99 14.86 -8.82
CA GLY A 104 6.17 15.10 -7.64
C GLY A 104 5.54 13.81 -7.07
N MET A 105 4.99 13.93 -5.87
CA MET A 105 4.16 12.93 -5.22
C MET A 105 2.94 13.58 -4.58
N SER A 106 1.90 12.79 -4.26
CA SER A 106 0.72 13.31 -3.58
C SER A 106 1.00 13.56 -2.09
N ASP A 107 0.22 14.47 -1.49
CA ASP A 107 0.31 14.72 -0.04
C ASP A 107 0.06 13.47 0.78
N PHE A 108 -0.87 12.61 0.35
CA PHE A 108 -1.13 11.32 1.00
C PHE A 108 0.11 10.42 1.05
N MET A 109 0.95 10.45 0.01
CA MET A 109 2.22 9.71 0.03
C MET A 109 3.18 10.26 1.08
N LEU A 110 3.23 11.58 1.30
CA LEU A 110 4.10 12.19 2.32
C LEU A 110 3.71 11.71 3.73
N TYR A 111 2.41 11.67 4.03
CA TYR A 111 1.91 11.15 5.31
C TYR A 111 2.15 9.64 5.45
N THR A 112 1.91 8.89 4.39
CA THR A 112 2.12 7.43 4.37
C THR A 112 3.59 7.06 4.56
N LEU A 113 4.50 7.77 3.92
CA LEU A 113 5.94 7.58 4.08
C LEU A 113 6.45 8.02 5.47
N GLY A 114 5.65 8.80 6.21
CA GLY A 114 6.02 9.35 7.51
C GLY A 114 6.95 10.57 7.40
N LEU A 115 6.95 11.23 6.24
CA LEU A 115 7.66 12.50 6.00
C LEU A 115 6.90 13.68 6.61
N ARG A 116 5.60 13.50 6.86
CA ARG A 116 4.73 14.43 7.58
C ARG A 116 3.99 13.72 8.70
N ASP A 117 3.55 14.51 9.69
CA ASP A 117 2.79 13.97 10.83
C ASP A 117 1.39 13.53 10.37
N PRO A 118 1.03 12.24 10.50
CA PRO A 118 -0.28 11.76 10.11
C PRO A 118 -1.44 12.41 10.89
N LEU A 119 -1.19 13.00 12.06
CA LEU A 119 -2.21 13.74 12.82
C LEU A 119 -2.70 14.98 12.05
N GLU A 120 -1.83 15.65 11.29
CA GLU A 120 -2.23 16.78 10.43
C GLU A 120 -3.28 16.33 9.40
N LEU A 121 -3.09 15.15 8.81
CA LEU A 121 -4.05 14.59 7.85
C LEU A 121 -5.40 14.31 8.53
N ASP A 122 -5.37 13.74 9.74
CA ASP A 122 -6.60 13.45 10.49
C ASP A 122 -7.37 14.72 10.84
N GLU A 123 -6.66 15.78 11.23
CA GLU A 123 -7.26 17.10 11.49
C GLU A 123 -7.88 17.72 10.22
N MET A 124 -7.18 17.61 9.08
CA MET A 124 -7.69 18.11 7.79
C MET A 124 -8.96 17.36 7.37
N ILE A 125 -8.98 16.02 7.49
CA ILE A 125 -10.16 15.21 7.18
C ILE A 125 -11.32 15.57 8.14
N GLN A 126 -11.07 15.73 9.43
CA GLN A 126 -12.10 16.13 10.40
C GLN A 126 -12.69 17.51 10.10
N SER A 127 -11.84 18.49 9.76
CA SER A 127 -12.29 19.84 9.40
C SER A 127 -13.15 19.82 8.13
N PHE A 128 -12.74 19.05 7.13
CA PHE A 128 -13.51 18.85 5.91
C PHE A 128 -14.90 18.27 6.20
N MET A 129 -14.97 17.28 7.11
CA MET A 129 -16.24 16.66 7.49
C MET A 129 -17.19 17.59 8.25
N LYS A 130 -16.63 18.49 9.05
CA LYS A 130 -17.43 19.48 9.80
C LYS A 130 -17.83 20.68 8.95
N GLU A 131 -17.51 20.67 7.65
CA GLU A 131 -17.69 21.82 6.74
C GLU A 131 -16.96 23.08 7.24
N GLU A 132 -15.90 22.89 8.03
CA GLU A 132 -15.02 23.96 8.49
C GLU A 132 -13.96 24.29 7.41
N ASN A 133 -13.34 25.45 7.51
CA ASN A 133 -12.22 25.80 6.61
C ASN A 133 -11.05 24.85 6.86
N VAL A 134 -10.71 24.04 5.86
CA VAL A 134 -9.52 23.19 5.92
C VAL A 134 -8.28 24.07 5.83
N THR A 135 -7.50 24.12 6.90
CA THR A 135 -6.19 24.79 6.88
C THR A 135 -5.18 23.86 6.25
N THR A 136 -4.75 24.16 5.03
CA THR A 136 -3.62 23.47 4.43
C THR A 136 -2.33 24.07 4.97
N PRO A 137 -1.31 23.27 5.27
CA PRO A 137 -0.02 23.79 5.69
C PRO A 137 0.59 24.71 4.61
N ASP A 138 1.11 25.85 5.03
CA ASP A 138 1.69 26.85 4.13
C ASP A 138 3.00 26.35 3.46
N ASP A 139 3.70 25.41 4.09
CA ASP A 139 4.91 24.77 3.59
C ASP A 139 4.75 23.26 3.52
N LEU A 140 4.76 22.71 2.32
CA LEU A 140 4.71 21.27 2.08
C LEU A 140 6.09 20.59 2.27
N GLY A 141 7.14 21.37 2.52
CA GLY A 141 8.51 20.89 2.67
C GLY A 141 9.15 20.48 1.34
N THR A 142 10.46 20.31 1.38
CA THR A 142 11.24 19.72 0.30
C THR A 142 11.94 18.49 0.84
N TYR A 143 11.73 17.34 0.22
CA TYR A 143 12.28 16.06 0.65
C TYR A 143 13.27 15.55 -0.38
N SER A 144 14.38 15.01 0.10
CA SER A 144 15.36 14.36 -0.75
C SER A 144 14.99 12.90 -0.98
N TYR A 145 15.54 12.29 -2.01
CA TYR A 145 15.39 10.85 -2.23
C TYR A 145 15.98 10.01 -1.09
N ASP A 146 16.96 10.54 -0.37
CA ASP A 146 17.56 9.87 0.79
C ASP A 146 16.62 9.82 2.00
N ASP A 147 15.67 10.76 2.11
CA ASP A 147 14.64 10.73 3.15
C ASP A 147 13.58 9.65 2.90
N ILE A 148 13.44 9.20 1.65
CA ILE A 148 12.44 8.24 1.20
C ILE A 148 12.99 6.81 1.18
N ILE A 149 14.20 6.64 0.62
CA ILE A 149 14.86 5.33 0.52
C ILE A 149 15.11 4.74 1.90
N GLY A 150 14.81 3.46 2.06
CA GLY A 150 14.94 2.76 3.34
C GLY A 150 13.77 2.96 4.29
N THR A 151 12.74 3.75 3.90
CA THR A 151 11.49 3.79 4.66
C THR A 151 10.93 2.40 4.83
N LYS A 152 10.56 2.05 6.07
CA LYS A 152 10.02 0.76 6.43
C LYS A 152 8.56 0.85 6.82
N PHE A 153 7.85 -0.19 6.42
CA PHE A 153 6.49 -0.51 6.84
C PHE A 153 6.48 -1.90 7.47
N LYS A 154 5.41 -2.23 8.16
CA LYS A 154 5.18 -3.55 8.74
C LYS A 154 4.08 -4.27 7.98
N LEU A 155 4.37 -5.48 7.54
CA LEU A 155 3.42 -6.39 6.93
C LEU A 155 2.87 -7.33 7.99
N VAL A 156 1.55 -7.39 8.10
CA VAL A 156 0.82 -8.25 9.04
C VAL A 156 -0.12 -9.16 8.26
N ASN A 157 -0.26 -10.40 8.68
CA ASN A 157 -1.26 -11.26 8.09
C ASN A 157 -2.61 -11.05 8.78
N SER A 158 -3.69 -10.88 8.02
CA SER A 158 -5.04 -10.68 8.57
C SER A 158 -5.53 -11.84 9.44
N SER A 159 -5.02 -13.07 9.24
CA SER A 159 -5.31 -14.20 10.12
C SER A 159 -4.81 -13.97 11.55
N ASP A 160 -3.80 -13.13 11.74
CA ASP A 160 -3.23 -12.83 13.06
C ASP A 160 -4.03 -11.79 13.85
N TYR A 161 -5.08 -11.23 13.28
CA TYR A 161 -6.06 -10.43 14.02
C TYR A 161 -6.91 -11.24 14.97
N TYR A 162 -6.88 -12.56 14.85
CA TYR A 162 -7.71 -13.47 15.62
C TYR A 162 -6.86 -14.33 16.55
N GLU A 163 -7.29 -14.46 17.79
CA GLU A 163 -6.71 -15.36 18.79
C GLU A 163 -7.68 -16.50 19.10
N TYR A 164 -7.18 -17.74 19.06
CA TYR A 164 -8.01 -18.90 19.39
C TYR A 164 -8.16 -19.07 20.90
N ASP A 165 -9.40 -19.01 21.39
CA ASP A 165 -9.76 -19.33 22.77
C ASP A 165 -10.05 -20.81 22.89
N SER A 166 -9.12 -21.55 23.46
CA SER A 166 -9.24 -23.00 23.63
C SER A 166 -10.31 -23.41 24.65
N GLN A 167 -10.66 -22.53 25.59
CA GLN A 167 -11.69 -22.80 26.60
C GLN A 167 -13.09 -22.82 25.97
N TYR A 168 -13.38 -21.89 25.08
CA TYR A 168 -14.66 -21.73 24.42
C TYR A 168 -14.67 -22.26 22.98
N GLN A 169 -13.52 -22.69 22.46
CA GLN A 169 -13.32 -23.19 21.09
C GLN A 169 -13.79 -22.19 20.02
N VAL A 170 -13.48 -20.92 20.20
CA VAL A 170 -13.84 -19.83 19.29
C VAL A 170 -12.62 -18.97 18.96
N TRP A 171 -12.63 -18.37 17.79
CA TRP A 171 -11.69 -17.33 17.41
C TRP A 171 -12.21 -15.98 17.88
N LYS A 172 -11.37 -15.23 18.61
CA LYS A 172 -11.67 -13.89 19.12
C LYS A 172 -10.98 -12.87 18.26
N ASP A 173 -11.73 -11.91 17.73
CA ASP A 173 -11.19 -10.73 17.05
C ASP A 173 -10.46 -9.85 18.08
N LYS A 174 -9.23 -9.47 17.74
CA LYS A 174 -8.33 -8.63 18.55
C LYS A 174 -8.05 -7.27 17.95
N THR A 175 -8.69 -6.91 16.86
CA THR A 175 -8.47 -5.63 16.16
C THR A 175 -8.75 -4.42 17.03
N ASP A 176 -9.70 -4.53 17.97
CA ASP A 176 -10.01 -3.46 18.94
C ASP A 176 -9.06 -3.44 20.15
N ASN A 177 -8.14 -4.40 20.26
CA ASN A 177 -7.18 -4.44 21.36
C ASN A 177 -5.88 -3.75 20.94
N GLU A 178 -5.69 -2.52 21.38
CA GLU A 178 -4.57 -1.66 20.98
C GLU A 178 -3.20 -2.27 21.32
N ASP A 179 -3.03 -2.85 22.53
CA ASP A 179 -1.76 -3.45 22.95
C ASP A 179 -1.44 -4.69 22.13
N TYR A 180 -2.45 -5.50 21.83
CA TYR A 180 -2.31 -6.67 20.95
C TYR A 180 -1.88 -6.24 19.56
N MET A 181 -2.56 -5.27 18.97
CA MET A 181 -2.27 -4.77 17.63
C MET A 181 -0.89 -4.11 17.55
N LYS A 182 -0.49 -3.32 18.55
CA LYS A 182 0.88 -2.76 18.63
C LYS A 182 1.94 -3.87 18.66
N SER A 183 1.74 -4.90 19.47
CA SER A 183 2.65 -6.04 19.54
C SER A 183 2.68 -6.82 18.23
N LEU A 184 1.54 -7.04 17.61
CA LEU A 184 1.42 -7.75 16.34
C LEU A 184 2.16 -7.00 15.23
N VAL A 185 1.94 -5.70 15.10
CA VAL A 185 2.60 -4.86 14.09
C VAL A 185 4.11 -4.78 14.33
N ALA A 186 4.55 -4.57 15.57
CA ALA A 186 5.98 -4.52 15.91
C ALA A 186 6.73 -5.81 15.52
N ASN A 187 6.05 -6.97 15.60
CA ASN A 187 6.60 -8.26 15.19
C ASN A 187 6.34 -8.58 13.70
N GLY A 188 5.66 -7.72 12.97
CA GLY A 188 5.39 -7.90 11.54
C GLY A 188 6.66 -7.87 10.69
N GLU A 189 6.57 -8.44 9.49
CA GLU A 189 7.67 -8.44 8.53
C GLU A 189 7.94 -7.03 8.00
N ASP A 190 9.20 -6.66 7.80
CA ASP A 190 9.56 -5.37 7.21
C ASP A 190 9.27 -5.37 5.71
N LEU A 191 8.51 -4.37 5.22
CA LEU A 191 8.39 -4.00 3.82
C LEU A 191 9.18 -2.70 3.61
N THR A 192 10.18 -2.72 2.73
CA THR A 192 11.14 -1.61 2.62
C THR A 192 11.05 -0.92 1.26
N VAL A 193 11.09 0.40 1.25
CA VAL A 193 11.24 1.20 0.02
C VAL A 193 12.69 1.10 -0.45
N VAL A 194 12.91 0.46 -1.59
CA VAL A 194 14.24 0.20 -2.15
C VAL A 194 14.55 1.03 -3.40
N GLY A 195 13.54 1.67 -3.98
CA GLY A 195 13.70 2.45 -5.18
C GLY A 195 12.72 3.60 -5.32
N ILE A 196 13.12 4.57 -6.12
CA ILE A 196 12.29 5.70 -6.56
C ILE A 196 12.41 5.75 -8.07
N VAL A 197 11.25 5.74 -8.74
CA VAL A 197 11.16 5.75 -10.20
C VAL A 197 10.23 6.85 -10.67
N LYS A 198 10.47 7.37 -11.86
CA LYS A 198 9.55 8.30 -12.54
C LYS A 198 9.38 7.89 -14.01
N PRO A 199 8.29 8.27 -14.67
CA PRO A 199 8.14 8.05 -16.10
C PRO A 199 9.31 8.70 -16.86
N ALA A 200 9.89 7.95 -17.82
CA ALA A 200 10.92 8.48 -18.70
C ALA A 200 10.35 9.61 -19.59
N GLU A 201 11.17 10.60 -19.94
CA GLU A 201 10.71 11.77 -20.69
C GLU A 201 10.14 11.42 -22.07
N ASP A 202 10.63 10.33 -22.68
CA ASP A 202 10.19 9.85 -24.00
C ASP A 202 9.12 8.76 -23.91
N ALA A 203 8.67 8.38 -22.69
CA ALA A 203 7.65 7.39 -22.50
C ALA A 203 6.31 7.83 -23.07
N LYS A 204 5.78 7.08 -24.06
CA LYS A 204 4.50 7.36 -24.71
C LYS A 204 3.29 7.03 -23.81
N ALA A 205 3.50 6.22 -22.81
CA ALA A 205 2.50 5.81 -21.82
C ALA A 205 3.24 5.41 -20.53
N SER A 206 2.56 5.52 -19.40
CA SER A 206 3.01 5.02 -18.12
C SER A 206 2.04 3.95 -17.62
N SER A 207 2.53 2.74 -17.40
CA SER A 207 1.71 1.61 -16.95
C SER A 207 1.54 1.55 -15.44
N LEU A 208 2.37 2.28 -14.68
CA LEU A 208 2.26 2.42 -13.24
C LEU A 208 1.68 3.79 -12.90
N SER A 209 0.82 3.83 -11.90
CA SER A 209 0.31 5.09 -11.34
C SER A 209 1.27 5.66 -10.30
N PRO A 210 1.33 6.98 -10.09
CA PRO A 210 2.04 7.54 -8.94
C PRO A 210 1.53 6.92 -7.63
N GLY A 211 2.46 6.49 -6.76
CA GLY A 211 2.12 5.79 -5.52
C GLY A 211 3.29 4.94 -5.00
N ILE A 212 2.98 3.94 -4.19
CA ILE A 212 3.94 2.96 -3.67
C ILE A 212 3.61 1.60 -4.27
N ALA A 213 4.43 1.14 -5.20
CA ALA A 213 4.22 -0.09 -5.93
C ALA A 213 4.97 -1.25 -5.29
N TYR A 214 4.28 -2.37 -5.06
CA TYR A 214 4.86 -3.61 -4.55
C TYR A 214 4.73 -4.74 -5.58
N PRO A 215 5.63 -5.75 -5.58
CA PRO A 215 5.61 -6.83 -6.55
C PRO A 215 4.48 -7.83 -6.25
N THR A 216 3.97 -8.50 -7.28
CA THR A 216 2.98 -9.60 -7.16
C THR A 216 3.45 -10.72 -6.22
N SER A 217 4.77 -10.90 -6.06
CA SER A 217 5.31 -11.85 -5.08
C SER A 217 4.94 -11.53 -3.63
N LEU A 218 4.67 -10.25 -3.29
CA LEU A 218 4.15 -9.88 -1.97
C LEU A 218 2.73 -10.44 -1.77
N THR A 219 1.85 -10.24 -2.74
CA THR A 219 0.48 -10.77 -2.68
C THR A 219 0.47 -12.31 -2.59
N LYS A 220 1.32 -12.98 -3.37
CA LYS A 220 1.50 -14.44 -3.29
C LYS A 220 1.98 -14.87 -1.91
N HIS A 221 2.99 -14.18 -1.34
CA HIS A 221 3.50 -14.46 0.00
C HIS A 221 2.42 -14.34 1.07
N VAL A 222 1.63 -13.26 1.05
CA VAL A 222 0.53 -13.05 2.00
C VAL A 222 -0.53 -14.14 1.88
N ALA A 223 -0.91 -14.51 0.66
CA ALA A 223 -1.87 -15.59 0.41
C ALA A 223 -1.37 -16.94 0.95
N GLU A 224 -0.11 -17.29 0.71
CA GLU A 224 0.51 -18.51 1.22
C GLU A 224 0.59 -18.55 2.75
N GLN A 225 0.89 -17.41 3.39
CA GLN A 225 0.93 -17.32 4.85
C GLN A 225 -0.48 -17.48 5.46
N ALA A 226 -1.51 -16.94 4.83
CA ALA A 226 -2.90 -17.10 5.27
C ALA A 226 -3.35 -18.57 5.17
N ASP A 227 -3.00 -19.27 4.10
CA ASP A 227 -3.35 -20.69 3.89
C ASP A 227 -2.71 -21.59 4.94
N ARG A 228 -1.43 -21.38 5.27
CA ARG A 228 -0.71 -22.17 6.29
C ARG A 228 -1.30 -22.08 7.69
N LYS A 229 -2.00 -20.99 8.01
CA LYS A 229 -2.62 -20.77 9.33
C LYS A 229 -4.07 -21.21 9.40
N SER A 230 -4.65 -21.58 8.26
CA SER A 230 -6.03 -22.04 8.15
C SER A 230 -6.20 -23.55 8.34
N VAL A 231 -5.09 -24.28 8.59
CA VAL A 231 -5.06 -25.75 8.76
C VAL A 231 -5.00 -26.17 10.23
#